data_0a6b99c2e423c35b09a176e9ac9b1ec0
#
_entry.id   0a6b99c2e423c35b09a176e9ac9b1ec0
#
_cell.length_a   1.000
_cell.length_b   1.000
_cell.length_c   1.000
_cell.angle_alpha   90.00
_cell.angle_beta   90.00
_cell.angle_gamma   90.00
#
_symmetry.space_group_name_H-M   'P 1'
#
loop_
_entity.id
_entity.type
_entity.pdbx_description
1 polymer ?
#
loop_
_entity_poly.entity_id
_entity_poly.type
_entity_poly.pdbx_seq_one_letter_code
_entity_poly.pdbx_strand_id
1 'polypeptide(L)'
;MHKYLFIFFFSILITNTNANNKEKIIDNLNNTNNLNFDFEQNINGKIENGTCIIEYPKKIFCKYKKNNKILISNGKSLVIKTTSSYYRYPLKKTPLDLILDKNFIINKIYDLKETTIDKSYINYTIIENDNKIDIFFDNQTFNLIGWQTKDIYQNITVTLLYSISIN
;
A
#
# COMPACT_ATOMS: atom_id res chain seq x y z
N MET A 1 -9.78 72.30 -2.94
CA MET A 1 -10.50 71.01 -3.06
C MET A 1 -9.51 69.91 -3.32
N HIS A 2 -9.09 69.14 -2.32
CA HIS A 2 -8.16 68.02 -2.45
C HIS A 2 -8.97 66.73 -2.51
N LYS A 3 -8.96 66.08 -3.65
CA LYS A 3 -9.54 64.73 -3.81
C LYS A 3 -8.51 63.70 -3.37
N TYR A 4 -8.72 63.05 -2.19
CA TYR A 4 -7.96 61.90 -1.77
C TYR A 4 -8.48 60.66 -2.52
N LEU A 5 -7.65 60.12 -3.40
CA LEU A 5 -7.89 58.83 -4.09
C LEU A 5 -7.46 57.71 -3.15
N PHE A 6 -8.43 57.03 -2.58
CA PHE A 6 -8.19 55.87 -1.69
C PHE A 6 -7.96 54.62 -2.58
N ILE A 7 -6.69 54.25 -2.79
CA ILE A 7 -6.34 53.02 -3.46
C ILE A 7 -6.47 51.88 -2.48
N PHE A 8 -7.55 51.11 -2.59
CA PHE A 8 -7.77 49.88 -1.81
C PHE A 8 -6.88 48.75 -2.36
N PHE A 9 -5.74 48.51 -1.70
CA PHE A 9 -4.82 47.43 -2.06
C PHE A 9 -5.42 46.11 -1.56
N PHE A 10 -6.11 45.38 -2.45
CA PHE A 10 -6.66 44.06 -2.17
C PHE A 10 -5.50 43.05 -2.23
N SER A 11 -4.84 42.81 -1.11
CA SER A 11 -3.83 41.74 -0.99
C SER A 11 -4.51 40.38 -1.06
N ILE A 12 -4.44 39.74 -2.22
CA ILE A 12 -4.84 38.35 -2.40
C ILE A 12 -3.84 37.49 -1.62
N LEU A 13 -4.24 37.01 -0.44
CA LEU A 13 -3.52 35.97 0.28
C LEU A 13 -3.68 34.67 -0.50
N ILE A 14 -2.68 34.36 -1.33
CA ILE A 14 -2.55 33.05 -1.95
C ILE A 14 -2.14 32.08 -0.85
N THR A 15 -3.11 31.44 -0.21
CA THR A 15 -2.85 30.31 0.68
C THR A 15 -2.41 29.14 -0.20
N ASN A 16 -1.11 28.86 -0.26
CA ASN A 16 -0.61 27.61 -0.80
C ASN A 16 -1.10 26.48 0.11
N THR A 17 -2.23 25.88 -0.21
CA THR A 17 -2.66 24.63 0.39
C THR A 17 -1.78 23.52 -0.20
N ASN A 18 -0.62 23.29 0.39
CA ASN A 18 0.11 22.06 0.13
C ASN A 18 -0.77 20.91 0.63
N ALA A 19 -1.33 20.13 -0.30
CA ALA A 19 -2.05 18.93 0.07
C ALA A 19 -1.12 18.09 0.95
N ASN A 20 -1.60 17.69 2.11
CA ASN A 20 -0.87 16.85 3.04
C ASN A 20 -0.54 15.52 2.34
N ASN A 21 0.61 14.90 2.61
CA ASN A 21 1.02 13.59 2.09
C ASN A 21 -0.10 12.54 2.21
N LYS A 22 -0.79 12.56 3.33
CA LYS A 22 -1.94 11.72 3.63
C LYS A 22 -3.04 11.84 2.56
N GLU A 23 -3.43 13.06 2.19
CA GLU A 23 -4.45 13.32 1.16
C GLU A 23 -4.03 12.78 -0.19
N LYS A 24 -2.76 13.00 -0.59
CA LYS A 24 -2.21 12.49 -1.86
C LYS A 24 -2.20 10.96 -1.91
N ILE A 25 -1.84 10.30 -0.81
CA ILE A 25 -1.87 8.83 -0.69
C ILE A 25 -3.31 8.32 -0.82
N ILE A 26 -4.26 8.95 -0.15
CA ILE A 26 -5.67 8.58 -0.20
C ILE A 26 -6.22 8.75 -1.61
N ASP A 27 -5.90 9.86 -2.28
CA ASP A 27 -6.33 10.11 -3.65
C ASP A 27 -5.77 9.06 -4.62
N ASN A 28 -4.49 8.71 -4.49
CA ASN A 28 -3.87 7.65 -5.30
C ASN A 28 -4.53 6.30 -5.07
N LEU A 29 -4.78 5.92 -3.81
CA LEU A 29 -5.48 4.68 -3.47
C LEU A 29 -6.90 4.66 -4.04
N ASN A 30 -7.64 5.76 -3.92
CA ASN A 30 -9.00 5.88 -4.46
C ASN A 30 -9.01 5.65 -5.99
N ASN A 31 -8.06 6.21 -6.70
CA ASN A 31 -7.94 6.13 -8.14
C ASN A 31 -7.32 4.80 -8.63
N THR A 32 -6.84 3.94 -7.73
CA THR A 32 -6.25 2.63 -8.06
C THR A 32 -7.32 1.54 -8.05
N ASN A 33 -7.63 0.94 -9.21
CA ASN A 33 -8.47 -0.25 -9.29
C ASN A 33 -7.65 -1.52 -9.42
N ASN A 34 -6.61 -1.46 -10.26
CA ASN A 34 -5.68 -2.55 -10.49
C ASN A 34 -4.25 -2.07 -10.27
N LEU A 35 -3.41 -2.95 -9.74
CA LEU A 35 -2.00 -2.71 -9.51
C LEU A 35 -1.19 -3.87 -10.05
N ASN A 36 -0.39 -3.63 -11.11
CA ASN A 36 0.55 -4.61 -11.64
C ASN A 36 1.95 -4.22 -11.20
N PHE A 37 2.76 -5.20 -10.76
CA PHE A 37 4.09 -4.93 -10.25
C PHE A 37 4.99 -6.17 -10.26
N ASP A 38 6.30 -5.93 -10.33
CA ASP A 38 7.31 -6.88 -9.91
C ASP A 38 7.48 -6.77 -8.40
N PHE A 39 7.81 -7.87 -7.73
CA PHE A 39 8.05 -7.84 -6.29
C PHE A 39 9.34 -8.56 -5.90
N GLU A 40 9.91 -8.09 -4.80
CA GLU A 40 10.87 -8.82 -3.99
C GLU A 40 10.27 -9.03 -2.60
N GLN A 41 10.27 -10.28 -2.13
CA GLN A 41 9.78 -10.65 -0.82
C GLN A 41 10.90 -11.29 -0.01
N ASN A 42 11.16 -10.71 1.17
CA ASN A 42 12.10 -11.24 2.14
C ASN A 42 11.32 -11.90 3.28
N ILE A 43 11.54 -13.19 3.49
CA ILE A 43 10.95 -13.98 4.57
C ILE A 43 12.09 -14.49 5.44
N ASN A 44 12.37 -13.83 6.57
CA ASN A 44 13.48 -14.18 7.47
C ASN A 44 14.83 -14.39 6.75
N GLY A 45 15.17 -13.49 5.81
CA GLY A 45 16.41 -13.54 5.04
C GLY A 45 16.33 -14.38 3.74
N LYS A 46 15.26 -15.14 3.54
CA LYS A 46 15.03 -15.83 2.27
C LYS A 46 14.38 -14.88 1.27
N ILE A 47 15.05 -14.63 0.15
CA ILE A 47 14.53 -13.75 -0.91
C ILE A 47 13.77 -14.56 -1.96
N GLU A 48 12.57 -14.13 -2.27
CA GLU A 48 11.73 -14.61 -3.36
C GLU A 48 11.30 -13.44 -4.25
N ASN A 49 11.28 -13.62 -5.55
CA ASN A 49 10.91 -12.59 -6.53
C ASN A 49 9.82 -13.11 -7.46
N GLY A 50 9.06 -12.21 -8.04
CA GLY A 50 8.02 -12.57 -8.99
C GLY A 50 7.29 -11.36 -9.55
N THR A 51 6.13 -11.61 -10.12
CA THR A 51 5.21 -10.61 -10.64
C THR A 51 3.85 -10.79 -10.00
N CYS A 52 3.15 -9.72 -9.70
CA CYS A 52 1.80 -9.75 -9.14
C CYS A 52 0.85 -8.79 -9.86
N ILE A 53 -0.43 -9.16 -9.81
CA ILE A 53 -1.55 -8.28 -10.14
C ILE A 53 -2.48 -8.26 -8.94
N ILE A 54 -2.78 -7.09 -8.41
CA ILE A 54 -3.85 -6.86 -7.45
C ILE A 54 -5.04 -6.25 -8.21
N GLU A 55 -6.23 -6.79 -8.00
CA GLU A 55 -7.51 -6.22 -8.40
C GLU A 55 -8.32 -5.95 -7.13
N TYR A 56 -8.47 -4.69 -6.79
CA TYR A 56 -9.23 -4.31 -5.62
C TYR A 56 -10.75 -4.50 -5.84
N PRO A 57 -11.49 -4.95 -4.81
CA PRO A 57 -10.98 -5.39 -3.51
C PRO A 57 -10.58 -6.88 -3.50
N LYS A 58 -9.59 -7.20 -2.69
CA LYS A 58 -9.28 -8.54 -2.15
C LYS A 58 -8.85 -9.62 -3.15
N LYS A 59 -8.62 -9.28 -4.41
CA LYS A 59 -8.07 -10.25 -5.38
C LYS A 59 -6.60 -9.98 -5.63
N ILE A 60 -5.81 -11.04 -5.72
CA ILE A 60 -4.40 -11.00 -6.09
C ILE A 60 -4.02 -12.25 -6.86
N PHE A 61 -3.14 -12.10 -7.83
CA PHE A 61 -2.50 -13.18 -8.54
C PHE A 61 -1.00 -12.91 -8.65
N CYS A 62 -0.18 -13.78 -8.05
CA CYS A 62 1.28 -13.67 -8.10
C CYS A 62 1.90 -14.94 -8.70
N LYS A 63 2.88 -14.74 -9.58
CA LYS A 63 3.78 -15.79 -10.07
C LYS A 63 5.18 -15.54 -9.53
N TYR A 64 5.72 -16.52 -8.81
CA TYR A 64 7.08 -16.48 -8.31
C TYR A 64 8.05 -17.02 -9.37
N LYS A 65 9.25 -16.44 -9.47
CA LYS A 65 10.27 -16.84 -10.43
C LYS A 65 10.83 -18.25 -10.15
N LYS A 66 10.84 -18.66 -8.87
CA LYS A 66 11.34 -19.96 -8.44
C LYS A 66 10.18 -20.91 -8.09
N ASN A 67 10.39 -22.21 -8.31
CA ASN A 67 9.52 -23.32 -7.87
C ASN A 67 8.11 -23.34 -8.46
N ASN A 68 7.85 -22.63 -9.56
CA ASN A 68 6.51 -22.49 -10.15
C ASN A 68 5.44 -22.15 -9.11
N LYS A 69 5.83 -21.44 -8.05
CA LYS A 69 4.94 -21.05 -6.98
C LYS A 69 3.97 -19.98 -7.48
N ILE A 70 2.71 -20.19 -7.19
CA ILE A 70 1.61 -19.26 -7.51
C ILE A 70 0.87 -18.94 -6.20
N LEU A 71 0.53 -17.68 -6.01
CA LEU A 71 -0.34 -17.21 -4.94
C LEU A 71 -1.56 -16.54 -5.55
N ILE A 72 -2.76 -16.97 -5.15
CA ILE A 72 -4.02 -16.46 -5.70
C ILE A 72 -4.99 -16.18 -4.56
N SER A 73 -5.66 -15.01 -4.60
CA SER A 73 -6.87 -14.77 -3.81
C SER A 73 -8.05 -14.41 -4.73
N ASN A 74 -9.22 -14.95 -4.40
CA ASN A 74 -10.50 -14.61 -5.02
C ASN A 74 -11.38 -13.73 -4.13
N GLY A 75 -10.82 -13.13 -3.07
CA GLY A 75 -11.53 -12.34 -2.08
C GLY A 75 -12.08 -13.13 -0.89
N LYS A 76 -12.14 -14.46 -0.96
CA LYS A 76 -12.60 -15.34 0.13
C LYS A 76 -11.52 -16.29 0.63
N SER A 77 -10.75 -16.84 -0.29
CA SER A 77 -9.71 -17.82 -0.02
C SER A 77 -8.40 -17.37 -0.62
N LEU A 78 -7.31 -17.63 0.09
CA LEU A 78 -5.94 -17.53 -0.38
C LEU A 78 -5.44 -18.94 -0.70
N VAL A 79 -4.94 -19.13 -1.91
CA VAL A 79 -4.34 -20.38 -2.39
C VAL A 79 -2.88 -20.16 -2.69
N ILE A 80 -2.03 -21.03 -2.17
CA ILE A 80 -0.61 -21.12 -2.50
C ILE A 80 -0.39 -22.49 -3.15
N LYS A 81 0.06 -22.49 -4.40
CA LYS A 81 0.35 -23.68 -5.17
C LYS A 81 1.80 -23.69 -5.59
N THR A 82 2.46 -24.83 -5.44
CA THR A 82 3.78 -25.13 -5.99
C THR A 82 3.69 -26.35 -6.90
N THR A 83 4.82 -26.81 -7.45
CA THR A 83 4.87 -28.06 -8.21
C THR A 83 4.42 -29.28 -7.40
N SER A 84 4.70 -29.29 -6.08
CA SER A 84 4.50 -30.43 -5.18
C SER A 84 3.47 -30.20 -4.07
N SER A 85 2.93 -28.99 -3.91
CA SER A 85 2.12 -28.61 -2.76
C SER A 85 0.95 -27.73 -3.16
N TYR A 86 -0.15 -27.88 -2.43
CA TYR A 86 -1.33 -27.03 -2.54
C TYR A 86 -1.85 -26.70 -1.13
N TYR A 87 -1.94 -25.41 -0.84
CA TYR A 87 -2.46 -24.91 0.44
C TYR A 87 -3.60 -23.93 0.19
N ARG A 88 -4.67 -24.02 0.97
CA ARG A 88 -5.80 -23.11 0.92
C ARG A 88 -6.13 -22.62 2.31
N TYR A 89 -6.24 -21.29 2.45
CA TYR A 89 -6.55 -20.61 3.70
C TYR A 89 -7.77 -19.69 3.50
N PRO A 90 -8.63 -19.49 4.50
CA PRO A 90 -9.55 -18.37 4.50
C PRO A 90 -8.76 -17.05 4.43
N LEU A 91 -9.04 -16.19 3.46
CA LEU A 91 -8.31 -14.92 3.30
C LEU A 91 -8.34 -14.08 4.59
N LYS A 92 -9.50 -14.02 5.26
CA LYS A 92 -9.72 -13.31 6.54
C LYS A 92 -8.79 -13.72 7.68
N LYS A 93 -8.14 -14.89 7.59
CA LYS A 93 -7.16 -15.37 8.57
C LYS A 93 -5.72 -15.01 8.19
N THR A 94 -5.53 -14.18 7.19
CA THR A 94 -4.20 -13.77 6.72
C THR A 94 -4.09 -12.25 6.70
N PRO A 95 -2.90 -11.68 6.93
CA PRO A 95 -2.69 -10.24 6.84
C PRO A 95 -3.04 -9.65 5.46
N LEU A 96 -3.01 -10.47 4.40
CA LEU A 96 -3.39 -10.05 3.04
C LEU A 96 -4.85 -9.61 2.95
N ASP A 97 -5.75 -10.08 3.80
CA ASP A 97 -7.13 -9.61 3.83
C ASP A 97 -7.23 -8.10 4.04
N LEU A 98 -6.37 -7.56 4.89
CA LEU A 98 -6.33 -6.13 5.21
C LEU A 98 -5.58 -5.33 4.13
N ILE A 99 -4.46 -5.87 3.62
CA ILE A 99 -3.65 -5.21 2.58
C ILE A 99 -4.42 -5.09 1.26
N LEU A 100 -5.21 -6.11 0.92
CA LEU A 100 -6.00 -6.16 -0.31
C LEU A 100 -7.35 -5.41 -0.20
N ASP A 101 -7.61 -4.75 0.91
CA ASP A 101 -8.79 -3.90 1.12
C ASP A 101 -8.39 -2.43 1.16
N LYS A 102 -8.39 -1.77 -0.01
CA LYS A 102 -7.98 -0.35 -0.09
C LYS A 102 -8.86 0.56 0.78
N ASN A 103 -10.16 0.28 0.90
CA ASN A 103 -11.06 1.09 1.71
C ASN A 103 -10.72 0.97 3.20
N PHE A 104 -10.34 -0.22 3.66
CA PHE A 104 -9.84 -0.42 5.01
C PHE A 104 -8.56 0.39 5.23
N ILE A 105 -7.59 0.32 4.31
CA ILE A 105 -6.34 1.09 4.40
C ILE A 105 -6.62 2.59 4.45
N ILE A 106 -7.46 3.11 3.55
CA ILE A 106 -7.84 4.53 3.50
C ILE A 106 -8.44 4.97 4.84
N ASN A 107 -9.41 4.22 5.36
CA ASN A 107 -10.05 4.54 6.64
C ASN A 107 -9.03 4.58 7.79
N LYS A 108 -8.07 3.64 7.83
CA LYS A 108 -7.03 3.64 8.86
C LYS A 108 -6.06 4.81 8.70
N ILE A 109 -5.66 5.17 7.48
CA ILE A 109 -4.75 6.28 7.22
C ILE A 109 -5.32 7.61 7.74
N TYR A 110 -6.64 7.84 7.69
CA TYR A 110 -7.24 9.06 8.23
C TYR A 110 -6.90 9.29 9.70
N ASP A 111 -6.90 8.22 10.50
CA ASP A 111 -6.72 8.29 11.95
C ASP A 111 -5.27 8.09 12.40
N LEU A 112 -4.42 7.52 11.53
CA LEU A 112 -3.04 7.20 11.87
C LEU A 112 -2.09 8.37 11.62
N LYS A 113 -1.01 8.39 12.41
CA LYS A 113 0.12 9.28 12.19
C LYS A 113 1.11 8.64 11.23
N GLU A 114 1.54 9.40 10.23
CA GLU A 114 2.61 8.97 9.32
C GLU A 114 3.98 8.95 10.03
N THR A 115 4.85 8.04 9.61
CA THR A 115 6.25 8.00 9.99
C THR A 115 7.08 7.98 8.71
N THR A 116 7.98 8.92 8.55
CA THR A 116 8.91 8.94 7.42
C THR A 116 10.18 8.17 7.78
N ILE A 117 10.55 7.18 6.96
CA ILE A 117 11.74 6.35 7.18
C ILE A 117 12.80 6.75 6.14
N ASP A 118 14.00 7.11 6.63
CA ASP A 118 15.18 7.52 5.84
C ASP A 118 14.90 8.58 4.76
N LYS A 119 13.86 9.40 4.96
CA LYS A 119 13.36 10.36 3.96
C LYS A 119 13.02 9.74 2.60
N SER A 120 12.92 8.43 2.52
CA SER A 120 12.71 7.69 1.26
C SER A 120 11.27 7.25 1.07
N TYR A 121 10.57 6.91 2.14
CA TYR A 121 9.18 6.48 2.10
C TYR A 121 8.39 6.84 3.35
N ILE A 122 7.08 6.88 3.19
CA ILE A 122 6.10 7.14 4.25
C ILE A 122 5.58 5.79 4.73
N ASN A 123 5.59 5.57 6.04
CA ASN A 123 5.08 4.36 6.67
C ASN A 123 3.85 4.64 7.51
N TYR A 124 2.85 3.78 7.38
CA TYR A 124 1.72 3.68 8.32
C TYR A 124 1.72 2.31 8.96
N THR A 125 1.72 2.29 10.29
CA THR A 125 1.60 1.06 11.09
C THR A 125 0.15 0.85 11.47
N ILE A 126 -0.46 -0.23 10.99
CA ILE A 126 -1.83 -0.65 11.31
C ILE A 126 -1.76 -1.84 12.26
N ILE A 127 -2.49 -1.76 13.36
CA ILE A 127 -2.68 -2.89 14.29
C ILE A 127 -4.17 -3.24 14.26
N GLU A 128 -4.48 -4.46 13.84
CA GLU A 128 -5.87 -4.95 13.71
C GLU A 128 -5.93 -6.45 13.98
N ASN A 129 -6.77 -6.89 14.93
CA ASN A 129 -6.97 -8.30 15.27
C ASN A 129 -5.64 -9.05 15.51
N ASP A 130 -4.76 -8.50 16.35
CA ASP A 130 -3.41 -9.00 16.67
C ASP A 130 -2.42 -9.05 15.49
N ASN A 131 -2.81 -8.56 14.32
CA ASN A 131 -1.91 -8.36 13.19
C ASN A 131 -1.29 -6.97 13.24
N LYS A 132 0.03 -6.91 13.13
CA LYS A 132 0.76 -5.67 12.86
C LYS A 132 1.15 -5.66 11.39
N ILE A 133 0.75 -4.61 10.69
CA ILE A 133 1.04 -4.38 9.27
C ILE A 133 1.69 -3.02 9.14
N ASP A 134 2.86 -2.95 8.56
CA ASP A 134 3.48 -1.70 8.15
C ASP A 134 3.28 -1.56 6.64
N ILE A 135 2.73 -0.44 6.19
CA ILE A 135 2.44 -0.16 4.77
C ILE A 135 3.31 1.01 4.33
N PHE A 136 4.00 0.85 3.19
CA PHE A 136 4.99 1.78 2.68
C PHE A 136 4.47 2.47 1.42
N PHE A 137 4.59 3.81 1.42
CA PHE A 137 4.29 4.65 0.28
C PHE A 137 5.53 5.45 -0.13
N ASP A 138 5.73 5.62 -1.41
CA ASP A 138 6.78 6.49 -1.94
C ASP A 138 6.51 7.95 -1.54
N ASN A 139 7.55 8.67 -1.11
CA ASN A 139 7.41 10.04 -0.61
C ASN A 139 7.30 11.10 -1.71
N GLN A 140 7.46 10.73 -2.98
CA GLN A 140 7.35 11.62 -4.13
C GLN A 140 6.08 11.34 -4.94
N THR A 141 5.85 10.07 -5.27
CA THR A 141 4.71 9.64 -6.07
C THR A 141 3.48 9.29 -5.23
N PHE A 142 3.65 9.06 -3.92
CA PHE A 142 2.61 8.65 -2.97
C PHE A 142 1.93 7.32 -3.32
N ASN A 143 2.54 6.53 -4.18
CA ASN A 143 2.06 5.21 -4.55
C ASN A 143 2.46 4.17 -3.50
N LEU A 144 1.67 3.10 -3.39
CA LEU A 144 2.02 1.94 -2.58
C LEU A 144 3.28 1.29 -3.16
N ILE A 145 4.32 1.13 -2.33
CA ILE A 145 5.61 0.52 -2.70
C ILE A 145 5.96 -0.71 -1.88
N GLY A 146 5.11 -1.11 -0.96
CA GLY A 146 5.36 -2.34 -0.21
C GLY A 146 4.61 -2.42 1.10
N TRP A 147 4.85 -3.52 1.78
CA TRP A 147 4.33 -3.77 3.12
C TRP A 147 5.21 -4.76 3.89
N GLN A 148 5.10 -4.70 5.21
CA GLN A 148 5.66 -5.68 6.12
C GLN A 148 4.54 -6.30 6.96
N THR A 149 4.60 -7.61 7.11
CA THR A 149 3.67 -8.38 7.94
C THR A 149 4.41 -9.43 8.74
N LYS A 150 3.69 -10.08 9.67
CA LYS A 150 4.12 -11.35 10.23
C LYS A 150 3.23 -12.47 9.70
N ASP A 151 3.83 -13.60 9.37
CA ASP A 151 3.09 -14.80 9.04
C ASP A 151 2.53 -15.51 10.29
N ILE A 152 1.82 -16.61 10.10
CA ILE A 152 1.25 -17.41 11.22
C ILE A 152 2.31 -18.01 12.14
N TYR A 153 3.56 -18.09 11.71
CA TYR A 153 4.72 -18.56 12.49
C TYR A 153 5.51 -17.40 13.12
N GLN A 154 4.98 -16.17 13.07
CA GLN A 154 5.63 -14.94 13.53
C GLN A 154 6.89 -14.54 12.71
N ASN A 155 7.09 -15.12 11.53
CA ASN A 155 8.16 -14.71 10.63
C ASN A 155 7.86 -13.35 10.04
N ILE A 156 8.83 -12.46 10.08
CA ILE A 156 8.71 -11.17 9.41
C ILE A 156 8.83 -11.38 7.90
N THR A 157 7.85 -10.87 7.19
CA THR A 157 7.79 -10.87 5.74
C THR A 157 7.71 -9.44 5.24
N VAL A 158 8.73 -8.99 4.51
CA VAL A 158 8.76 -7.69 3.83
C VAL A 158 8.57 -7.94 2.35
N THR A 159 7.61 -7.24 1.73
CA THR A 159 7.36 -7.27 0.29
C THR A 159 7.55 -5.86 -0.27
N LEU A 160 8.47 -5.70 -1.19
CA LEU A 160 8.73 -4.45 -1.91
C LEU A 160 8.25 -4.57 -3.36
N LEU A 161 7.68 -3.51 -3.88
CA LEU A 161 7.07 -3.44 -5.21
C LEU A 161 7.94 -2.59 -6.13
N TYR A 162 8.10 -3.06 -7.35
CA TYR A 162 8.88 -2.41 -8.41
C TYR A 162 8.09 -2.39 -9.72
N SER A 163 8.48 -1.57 -10.67
CA SER A 163 7.86 -1.51 -12.01
C SER A 163 6.34 -1.36 -11.95
N ILE A 164 5.88 -0.52 -11.03
CA ILE A 164 4.45 -0.40 -10.70
C ILE A 164 3.70 0.27 -11.84
N SER A 165 2.61 -0.37 -12.32
CA SER A 165 1.63 0.25 -13.20
C SER A 165 0.23 0.18 -12.58
N ILE A 166 -0.49 1.29 -12.66
CA ILE A 166 -1.79 1.52 -12.03
C ILE A 166 -2.84 1.71 -13.12
N ASN A 167 -4.00 1.07 -12.98
CA ASN A 167 -5.19 1.28 -13.80
C ASN A 167 -6.42 1.52 -12.93
#